data_41bd0f0797321c9cd7065012f36141ad
#
_entry.id   41bd0f0797321c9cd7065012f36141ad
#
_cell.length_a   1.000
_cell.length_b   1.000
_cell.length_c   1.000
_cell.angle_alpha   90.00
_cell.angle_beta   90.00
_cell.angle_gamma   90.00
#
_symmetry.space_group_name_H-M   'P 1'
#
loop_
_entity.id
_entity.type
_entity.pdbx_description
1 polymer ?
#
loop_
_entity_poly.entity_id
_entity_poly.type
_entity_poly.pdbx_seq_one_letter_code
_entity_poly.pdbx_strand_id
1 'polypeptide(L)'
;MKRKRGGCNSFPIGEKMNDEYRIQELLQRDVYVGDKFVGVITGERFHPRDECVQSLRLQVVPGIAEEFMRKPAESAPLSKELVHSIRPDGAIKLSKSMRELQRRWRNTVRISEELFAPDELLDRAVLDNDGIDIGNVVGMVKIKRTYRGVVVNPHFMVKRKHGLPDTLIIPVGQLARTTSRLDEVILRCTVKRLTTLPSFWKRNGDDAEEFDEAE
;
A
#
# COMPACT_ATOMS: atom_id res chain seq x y z
N MET A 1 -14.36 15.94 -22.54
CA MET A 1 -12.91 15.72 -22.24
C MET A 1 -12.75 14.36 -21.58
N LYS A 2 -12.27 13.35 -22.29
CA LYS A 2 -12.00 12.01 -21.75
C LYS A 2 -10.67 12.08 -20.98
N ARG A 3 -10.72 12.04 -19.65
CA ARG A 3 -9.51 11.83 -18.81
C ARG A 3 -8.95 10.45 -19.17
N LYS A 4 -7.75 10.42 -19.73
CA LYS A 4 -6.97 9.19 -19.86
C LYS A 4 -6.81 8.62 -18.45
N ARG A 5 -7.34 7.42 -18.23
CA ARG A 5 -7.00 6.62 -17.06
C ARG A 5 -5.49 6.43 -17.10
N GLY A 6 -4.79 6.94 -16.09
CA GLY A 6 -3.36 6.75 -15.95
C GLY A 6 -3.11 5.25 -15.85
N GLY A 7 -2.63 4.67 -16.93
CA GLY A 7 -2.09 3.32 -16.87
C GLY A 7 -0.93 3.32 -15.88
N CYS A 8 -0.78 2.23 -15.12
CA CYS A 8 0.42 2.01 -14.33
C CYS A 8 1.60 2.08 -15.30
N ASN A 9 2.25 3.23 -15.38
CA ASN A 9 3.35 3.45 -16.29
C ASN A 9 4.43 2.41 -16.02
N SER A 10 4.69 1.58 -17.00
CA SER A 10 5.85 0.72 -17.09
C SER A 10 7.12 1.54 -16.93
N PHE A 11 8.08 1.00 -16.19
CA PHE A 11 9.37 1.64 -15.93
C PHE A 11 10.10 2.04 -17.21
N PRO A 12 10.71 3.23 -17.30
CA PRO A 12 11.67 3.53 -18.35
C PRO A 12 12.99 2.82 -18.01
N ILE A 13 13.40 1.92 -18.87
CA ILE A 13 14.52 1.00 -18.65
C ILE A 13 15.59 1.24 -19.70
N GLY A 14 16.80 1.49 -19.23
CA GLY A 14 17.98 0.98 -19.89
C GLY A 14 18.09 -0.52 -19.57
N GLU A 15 18.01 -1.36 -20.57
CA GLU A 15 17.96 -2.82 -20.54
C GLU A 15 16.76 -3.39 -19.78
N LYS A 16 15.81 -3.87 -20.52
CA LYS A 16 14.60 -4.61 -20.20
C LYS A 16 14.66 -5.30 -18.83
N MET A 17 14.33 -4.58 -17.76
CA MET A 17 13.68 -5.21 -16.66
C MET A 17 12.30 -5.59 -17.18
N ASN A 18 12.09 -6.86 -17.49
CA ASN A 18 10.78 -7.40 -17.77
C ASN A 18 9.82 -6.91 -16.67
N ASP A 19 8.62 -6.51 -17.06
CA ASP A 19 7.52 -6.06 -16.18
C ASP A 19 7.11 -7.07 -15.08
N GLU A 20 7.93 -8.06 -14.84
CA GLU A 20 7.65 -9.27 -14.08
C GLU A 20 8.30 -9.36 -12.71
N TYR A 21 9.10 -8.40 -12.25
CA TYR A 21 9.46 -8.42 -10.83
C TYR A 21 8.21 -8.16 -10.02
N ARG A 22 7.64 -9.25 -9.51
CA ARG A 22 6.56 -9.16 -8.56
C ARG A 22 7.07 -8.31 -7.41
N ILE A 23 6.31 -7.32 -7.00
CA ILE A 23 6.69 -6.45 -5.88
C ILE A 23 7.01 -7.29 -4.64
N GLN A 24 6.33 -8.43 -4.48
CA GLN A 24 6.62 -9.46 -3.49
C GLN A 24 8.07 -9.95 -3.52
N GLU A 25 8.70 -9.99 -4.70
CA GLU A 25 10.11 -10.39 -4.82
C GLU A 25 11.09 -9.32 -4.32
N LEU A 26 10.62 -8.08 -4.18
CA LEU A 26 11.39 -6.97 -3.63
C LEU A 26 11.28 -6.87 -2.10
N LEU A 27 10.28 -7.51 -1.50
CA LEU A 27 10.10 -7.50 -0.05
C LEU A 27 11.24 -8.26 0.62
N GLN A 28 11.64 -7.78 1.80
CA GLN A 28 12.75 -8.34 2.60
C GLN A 28 14.11 -8.34 1.87
N ARG A 29 14.26 -7.52 0.82
CA ARG A 29 15.53 -7.39 0.09
C ARG A 29 16.34 -6.21 0.61
N ASP A 30 17.64 -6.44 0.69
CA ASP A 30 18.63 -5.44 1.00
C ASP A 30 18.71 -4.38 -0.11
N VAL A 31 18.87 -3.13 0.29
CA VAL A 31 18.94 -1.99 -0.64
C VAL A 31 20.31 -1.31 -0.53
N TYR A 32 20.94 -1.10 -1.70
CA TYR A 32 22.25 -0.48 -1.81
C TYR A 32 22.23 0.74 -2.73
N VAL A 33 23.05 1.72 -2.36
CA VAL A 33 23.43 2.86 -3.21
C VAL A 33 24.92 2.74 -3.48
N GLY A 34 25.29 2.37 -4.71
CA GLY A 34 26.67 1.92 -4.97
C GLY A 34 26.94 0.64 -4.18
N ASP A 35 27.91 0.72 -3.28
CA ASP A 35 28.28 -0.39 -2.38
C ASP A 35 27.83 -0.16 -0.93
N LYS A 36 27.17 0.97 -0.65
CA LYS A 36 26.72 1.31 0.70
C LYS A 36 25.31 0.73 0.93
N PHE A 37 25.18 -0.09 1.96
CA PHE A 37 23.90 -0.62 2.44
C PHE A 37 23.07 0.52 3.05
N VAL A 38 21.80 0.66 2.65
CA VAL A 38 20.92 1.73 3.10
C VAL A 38 19.75 1.23 3.93
N GLY A 39 19.37 -0.02 3.77
CA GLY A 39 18.24 -0.58 4.51
C GLY A 39 17.61 -1.78 3.81
N VAL A 40 16.42 -2.18 4.28
CA VAL A 40 15.66 -3.34 3.79
C VAL A 40 14.26 -2.88 3.38
N ILE A 41 13.73 -3.43 2.27
CA ILE A 41 12.33 -3.18 1.89
C ILE A 41 11.41 -4.01 2.77
N THR A 42 10.55 -3.34 3.54
CA THR A 42 9.62 -3.99 4.49
C THR A 42 8.17 -3.95 4.05
N GLY A 43 7.83 -3.22 3.00
CA GLY A 43 6.45 -3.13 2.55
C GLY A 43 6.28 -2.31 1.29
N GLU A 44 5.03 -2.21 0.87
CA GLU A 44 4.63 -1.41 -0.29
C GLU A 44 3.51 -0.44 0.10
N ARG A 45 3.34 0.63 -0.67
CA ARG A 45 2.28 1.61 -0.48
C ARG A 45 1.56 1.86 -1.78
N PHE A 46 0.25 1.97 -1.73
CA PHE A 46 -0.61 2.25 -2.87
C PHE A 46 -1.48 3.48 -2.61
N HIS A 47 -1.94 4.09 -3.69
CA HIS A 47 -2.91 5.17 -3.63
C HIS A 47 -4.29 4.63 -4.08
N PRO A 48 -5.37 4.88 -3.32
CA PRO A 48 -6.69 4.30 -3.60
C PRO A 48 -7.25 4.65 -4.97
N ARG A 49 -6.91 5.81 -5.53
CA ARG A 49 -7.38 6.24 -6.86
C ARG A 49 -6.71 5.49 -7.99
N ASP A 50 -5.43 5.18 -7.82
CA ASP A 50 -4.61 4.55 -8.87
C ASP A 50 -4.60 3.04 -8.70
N GLU A 51 -4.98 2.54 -7.52
CA GLU A 51 -5.03 1.13 -7.15
C GLU A 51 -3.67 0.40 -7.33
N CYS A 52 -2.64 1.13 -7.70
CA CYS A 52 -1.30 0.62 -7.99
C CYS A 52 -0.32 0.99 -6.89
N VAL A 53 0.71 0.16 -6.72
CA VAL A 53 1.81 0.47 -5.81
C VAL A 53 2.55 1.71 -6.30
N GLN A 54 2.57 2.74 -5.45
CA GLN A 54 3.20 4.03 -5.71
C GLN A 54 4.62 4.09 -5.17
N SER A 55 4.86 3.49 -4.02
CA SER A 55 6.16 3.48 -3.38
C SER A 55 6.38 2.22 -2.56
N LEU A 56 7.64 1.93 -2.29
CA LEU A 56 8.07 0.90 -1.36
C LEU A 56 8.37 1.55 0.01
N ARG A 57 8.20 0.80 1.08
CA ARG A 57 8.62 1.18 2.42
C ARG A 57 10.00 0.60 2.67
N LEU A 58 10.98 1.47 2.88
CA LEU A 58 12.34 1.10 3.22
C LEU A 58 12.56 1.29 4.72
N GLN A 59 12.91 0.25 5.43
CA GLN A 59 13.46 0.36 6.78
C GLN A 59 14.92 0.81 6.65
N VAL A 60 15.20 2.02 7.15
CA VAL A 60 16.50 2.68 6.95
C VAL A 60 17.44 2.32 8.07
N VAL A 61 18.71 2.12 7.75
CA VAL A 61 19.77 1.96 8.76
C VAL A 61 19.84 3.21 9.65
N PRO A 62 19.84 3.05 10.99
CA PRO A 62 19.80 4.19 11.92
C PRO A 62 20.82 5.28 11.64
N GLY A 63 22.09 4.95 11.40
CA GLY A 63 23.12 5.92 11.08
C GLY A 63 22.89 6.70 9.78
N ILE A 64 22.19 6.10 8.80
CA ILE A 64 21.80 6.82 7.57
C ILE A 64 20.60 7.72 7.85
N ALA A 65 19.64 7.26 8.67
CA ALA A 65 18.51 8.08 9.06
C ALA A 65 18.96 9.34 9.80
N GLU A 66 19.89 9.22 10.73
CA GLU A 66 20.49 10.33 11.49
C GLU A 66 21.25 11.30 10.59
N GLU A 67 22.03 10.79 9.64
CA GLU A 67 22.81 11.61 8.70
C GLU A 67 21.93 12.33 7.67
N PHE A 68 20.84 11.68 7.19
CA PHE A 68 20.09 12.16 6.05
C PHE A 68 18.82 12.93 6.41
N MET A 69 18.22 12.65 7.57
CA MET A 69 16.92 13.19 7.94
C MET A 69 17.06 14.22 9.07
N ARG A 70 16.37 15.35 8.95
CA ARG A 70 16.29 16.33 10.06
C ARG A 70 15.60 15.77 11.30
N LYS A 71 14.65 14.87 11.09
CA LYS A 71 13.97 14.07 12.11
C LYS A 71 14.16 12.62 11.71
N PRO A 72 15.13 11.92 12.31
CA PRO A 72 15.38 10.53 12.00
C PRO A 72 14.11 9.69 12.14
N ALA A 73 13.83 8.87 11.14
CA ALA A 73 12.72 7.95 11.12
C ALA A 73 13.23 6.55 10.75
N GLU A 74 12.64 5.54 11.34
CA GLU A 74 13.00 4.14 11.06
C GLU A 74 12.67 3.72 9.63
N SER A 75 11.68 4.37 9.01
CA SER A 75 11.27 4.04 7.64
C SER A 75 11.21 5.26 6.74
N ALA A 76 11.51 5.04 5.46
CA ALA A 76 11.43 6.04 4.41
C ALA A 76 10.69 5.50 3.18
N PRO A 77 9.93 6.34 2.45
CA PRO A 77 9.39 5.94 1.17
C PRO A 77 10.49 5.87 0.13
N LEU A 78 10.46 4.81 -0.64
CA LEU A 78 11.32 4.60 -1.79
C LEU A 78 10.45 4.52 -3.04
N SER A 79 10.57 5.51 -3.93
CA SER A 79 9.89 5.44 -5.22
C SER A 79 10.40 4.22 -5.99
N LYS A 80 9.48 3.45 -6.57
CA LYS A 80 9.81 2.28 -7.38
C LYS A 80 10.74 2.62 -8.56
N GLU A 81 10.68 3.85 -9.07
CA GLU A 81 11.53 4.35 -10.16
C GLU A 81 13.01 4.47 -9.78
N LEU A 82 13.32 4.42 -8.49
CA LEU A 82 14.69 4.46 -8.00
C LEU A 82 15.37 3.08 -8.03
N VAL A 83 14.62 2.02 -8.19
CA VAL A 83 15.16 0.67 -8.35
C VAL A 83 15.82 0.59 -9.73
N HIS A 84 17.14 0.35 -9.74
CA HIS A 84 17.91 0.25 -10.99
C HIS A 84 18.06 -1.18 -11.46
N SER A 85 18.48 -2.04 -10.57
CA SER A 85 18.70 -3.47 -10.87
C SER A 85 18.65 -4.31 -9.60
N ILE A 86 18.44 -5.59 -9.78
CA ILE A 86 18.61 -6.59 -8.73
C ILE A 86 19.92 -7.30 -8.99
N ARG A 87 20.75 -7.40 -7.97
CA ARG A 87 22.03 -8.13 -8.00
C ARG A 87 21.79 -9.65 -8.04
N PRO A 88 22.79 -10.45 -8.43
CA PRO A 88 22.68 -11.92 -8.40
C PRO A 88 22.37 -12.48 -7.00
N ASP A 89 22.79 -11.79 -5.95
CA ASP A 89 22.51 -12.10 -4.55
C ASP A 89 21.08 -11.71 -4.11
N GLY A 90 20.31 -11.11 -5.02
CA GLY A 90 18.97 -10.64 -4.78
C GLY A 90 18.87 -9.24 -4.17
N ALA A 91 19.98 -8.59 -3.86
CA ALA A 91 19.99 -7.23 -3.33
C ALA A 91 19.60 -6.20 -4.39
N ILE A 92 18.93 -5.14 -3.98
CA ILE A 92 18.45 -4.06 -4.84
C ILE A 92 19.50 -2.96 -4.93
N LYS A 93 19.85 -2.57 -6.14
CA LYS A 93 20.70 -1.42 -6.42
C LYS A 93 19.85 -0.23 -6.85
N LEU A 94 20.04 0.93 -6.20
CA LEU A 94 19.35 2.16 -6.59
C LEU A 94 20.07 2.90 -7.71
N SER A 95 19.28 3.61 -8.53
CA SER A 95 19.76 4.43 -9.65
C SER A 95 20.37 5.76 -9.20
N LYS A 96 20.18 6.15 -7.94
CA LYS A 96 20.58 7.46 -7.41
C LYS A 96 21.79 7.37 -6.50
N SER A 97 22.53 8.48 -6.43
CA SER A 97 23.66 8.62 -5.50
C SER A 97 23.17 8.86 -4.05
N MET A 98 24.03 8.58 -3.09
CA MET A 98 23.79 8.89 -1.67
C MET A 98 23.40 10.35 -1.45
N ARG A 99 24.05 11.29 -2.15
CA ARG A 99 23.77 12.73 -2.06
C ARG A 99 22.37 13.10 -2.55
N GLU A 100 21.89 12.43 -3.60
CA GLU A 100 20.51 12.63 -4.09
C GLU A 100 19.49 12.04 -3.13
N LEU A 101 19.78 10.86 -2.57
CA LEU A 101 18.92 10.22 -1.57
C LEU A 101 18.82 11.09 -0.31
N GLN A 102 19.95 11.60 0.21
CA GLN A 102 19.99 12.54 1.32
C GLN A 102 19.15 13.78 1.05
N ARG A 103 19.24 14.36 -0.16
CA ARG A 103 18.46 15.54 -0.54
C ARG A 103 16.95 15.25 -0.52
N ARG A 104 16.53 14.07 -0.96
CA ARG A 104 15.13 13.64 -0.95
C ARG A 104 14.60 13.39 0.47
N TRP A 105 15.42 12.82 1.34
CA TRP A 105 15.03 12.47 2.71
C TRP A 105 15.22 13.57 3.74
N ARG A 106 15.93 14.65 3.39
CA ARG A 106 16.26 15.75 4.31
C ARG A 106 15.04 16.43 4.93
N ASN A 107 13.99 16.67 4.14
CA ASN A 107 12.82 17.44 4.58
C ASN A 107 11.64 16.57 4.97
N THR A 108 11.89 15.31 5.30
CA THR A 108 10.92 14.43 5.81
C THR A 108 9.95 13.84 4.84
N VAL A 109 10.07 12.80 4.90
CA VAL A 109 9.22 11.75 4.62
C VAL A 109 7.91 11.80 5.41
N ARG A 110 7.13 12.81 5.23
CA ARG A 110 5.72 12.68 5.53
C ARG A 110 5.16 11.75 4.46
N ILE A 111 4.91 10.54 4.88
CA ILE A 111 4.08 9.64 4.10
C ILE A 111 2.75 10.34 3.94
N SER A 112 2.32 10.53 2.71
CA SER A 112 1.01 11.10 2.44
C SER A 112 -0.04 10.25 3.16
N GLU A 113 -0.93 10.87 3.93
CA GLU A 113 -2.08 10.20 4.59
C GLU A 113 -3.00 9.52 3.55
N GLU A 114 -2.80 9.82 2.27
CA GLU A 114 -3.51 9.20 1.15
C GLU A 114 -2.83 7.92 0.63
N LEU A 115 -1.62 7.60 1.11
CA LEU A 115 -0.92 6.36 0.75
C LEU A 115 -1.10 5.33 1.86
N PHE A 116 -1.58 4.16 1.47
CA PHE A 116 -1.86 3.05 2.37
C PHE A 116 -0.82 1.96 2.21
N ALA A 117 -0.36 1.40 3.31
CA ALA A 117 0.42 0.18 3.35
C ALA A 117 -0.50 -0.98 3.76
N PRO A 118 -0.57 -2.06 2.99
CA PRO A 118 -1.50 -3.16 3.26
C PRO A 118 -1.33 -3.78 4.64
N ASP A 119 -0.10 -3.97 5.05
CA ASP A 119 0.27 -4.52 6.36
C ASP A 119 -0.05 -3.58 7.53
N GLU A 120 -0.04 -2.26 7.30
CA GLU A 120 -0.42 -1.26 8.29
C GLU A 120 -1.95 -1.12 8.44
N LEU A 121 -2.72 -1.64 7.48
CA LEU A 121 -4.17 -1.61 7.52
C LEU A 121 -4.77 -2.77 8.31
N LEU A 122 -4.07 -3.87 8.48
CA LEU A 122 -4.56 -5.03 9.21
C LEU A 122 -4.92 -4.66 10.65
N ASP A 123 -6.02 -5.23 11.14
CA ASP A 123 -6.61 -5.01 12.48
C ASP A 123 -7.06 -3.56 12.77
N ARG A 124 -7.02 -2.67 11.77
CA ARG A 124 -7.48 -1.29 11.95
C ARG A 124 -9.00 -1.20 11.91
N ALA A 125 -9.55 -0.34 12.76
CA ALA A 125 -10.96 -0.01 12.75
C ALA A 125 -11.31 0.74 11.45
N VAL A 126 -12.46 0.44 10.88
CA VAL A 126 -12.98 1.08 9.67
C VAL A 126 -14.17 1.96 10.04
N LEU A 127 -13.98 3.26 9.93
CA LEU A 127 -15.03 4.24 10.17
C LEU A 127 -15.65 4.69 8.84
N ASP A 128 -16.95 4.81 8.82
CA ASP A 128 -17.63 5.45 7.71
C ASP A 128 -17.46 6.99 7.74
N ASN A 129 -18.00 7.69 6.74
CA ASN A 129 -17.90 9.14 6.68
C ASN A 129 -18.65 9.88 7.82
N ASP A 130 -19.58 9.22 8.47
CA ASP A 130 -20.34 9.74 9.60
C ASP A 130 -19.72 9.35 10.96
N GLY A 131 -18.58 8.64 10.94
CA GLY A 131 -17.86 8.18 12.13
C GLY A 131 -18.43 6.89 12.75
N ILE A 132 -19.26 6.15 12.00
CA ILE A 132 -19.76 4.85 12.45
C ILE A 132 -18.63 3.82 12.29
N ASP A 133 -18.25 3.18 13.38
CA ASP A 133 -17.30 2.06 13.37
C ASP A 133 -17.99 0.83 12.76
N ILE A 134 -17.54 0.46 11.56
CA ILE A 134 -18.09 -0.67 10.78
C ILE A 134 -17.54 -1.99 11.29
N GLY A 135 -16.25 -2.03 11.64
CA GLY A 135 -15.53 -3.25 12.01
C GLY A 135 -14.05 -3.13 11.71
N ASN A 136 -13.32 -4.25 11.73
CA ASN A 136 -11.88 -4.27 11.57
C ASN A 136 -11.45 -4.85 10.22
N VAL A 137 -10.33 -4.33 9.70
CA VAL A 137 -9.66 -4.88 8.51
C VAL A 137 -9.08 -6.25 8.84
N VAL A 138 -9.43 -7.26 8.07
CA VAL A 138 -8.90 -8.63 8.21
C VAL A 138 -8.07 -9.06 7.01
N GLY A 139 -8.03 -8.27 5.94
CA GLY A 139 -7.22 -8.59 4.78
C GLY A 139 -7.39 -7.60 3.63
N MET A 140 -6.71 -7.89 2.53
CA MET A 140 -6.75 -7.09 1.31
C MET A 140 -7.04 -7.98 0.10
N VAL A 141 -7.84 -7.49 -0.83
CA VAL A 141 -8.03 -8.13 -2.14
C VAL A 141 -7.04 -7.51 -3.13
N LYS A 142 -6.15 -8.35 -3.67
CA LYS A 142 -5.19 -7.95 -4.69
C LYS A 142 -5.42 -8.80 -5.94
N ILE A 143 -5.60 -8.17 -7.09
CA ILE A 143 -5.71 -8.83 -8.38
C ILE A 143 -4.51 -8.40 -9.22
N LYS A 144 -3.65 -9.35 -9.56
CA LYS A 144 -2.36 -9.08 -10.22
C LYS A 144 -1.53 -8.09 -9.36
N ARG A 145 -1.29 -6.87 -9.87
CA ARG A 145 -0.51 -5.81 -9.19
C ARG A 145 -1.38 -4.70 -8.60
N THR A 146 -2.69 -4.90 -8.55
CA THR A 146 -3.64 -3.84 -8.21
C THR A 146 -4.43 -4.21 -6.97
N TYR A 147 -4.44 -3.34 -5.98
CA TYR A 147 -5.31 -3.48 -4.81
C TYR A 147 -6.73 -3.10 -5.19
N ARG A 148 -7.68 -4.02 -5.00
CA ARG A 148 -9.08 -3.85 -5.38
C ARG A 148 -9.99 -3.58 -4.21
N GLY A 149 -9.70 -4.13 -3.06
CA GLY A 149 -10.56 -4.00 -1.90
C GLY A 149 -9.85 -4.26 -0.58
N VAL A 150 -10.48 -3.79 0.47
CA VAL A 150 -10.15 -4.08 1.87
C VAL A 150 -11.19 -5.05 2.38
N VAL A 151 -10.76 -6.16 2.97
CA VAL A 151 -11.63 -7.15 3.59
C VAL A 151 -11.89 -6.73 5.02
N VAL A 152 -13.14 -6.53 5.39
CA VAL A 152 -13.54 -6.06 6.71
C VAL A 152 -14.45 -7.11 7.36
N ASN A 153 -14.22 -7.38 8.63
CA ASN A 153 -15.14 -8.12 9.48
C ASN A 153 -16.04 -7.13 10.24
N PRO A 154 -17.31 -6.94 9.83
CA PRO A 154 -18.17 -5.95 10.45
C PRO A 154 -18.58 -6.35 11.86
N HIS A 155 -18.74 -5.37 12.73
CA HIS A 155 -19.28 -5.59 14.08
C HIS A 155 -20.71 -6.11 14.03
N PHE A 156 -21.05 -7.01 14.94
CA PHE A 156 -22.35 -7.67 14.99
C PHE A 156 -23.54 -6.70 14.95
N MET A 157 -23.48 -5.61 15.71
CA MET A 157 -24.56 -4.63 15.77
C MET A 157 -24.75 -3.90 14.44
N VAL A 158 -23.65 -3.58 13.75
CA VAL A 158 -23.67 -2.90 12.46
C VAL A 158 -24.18 -3.86 11.38
N LYS A 159 -23.73 -5.12 11.40
CA LYS A 159 -24.26 -6.17 10.51
C LYS A 159 -25.76 -6.27 10.62
N ARG A 160 -26.27 -6.44 11.83
CA ARG A 160 -27.71 -6.59 12.09
C ARG A 160 -28.51 -5.36 11.67
N LYS A 161 -28.02 -4.16 11.98
CA LYS A 161 -28.69 -2.89 11.71
C LYS A 161 -28.78 -2.58 10.21
N HIS A 162 -27.74 -2.91 9.47
CA HIS A 162 -27.59 -2.53 8.06
C HIS A 162 -27.68 -3.72 7.08
N GLY A 163 -27.93 -4.94 7.57
CA GLY A 163 -28.02 -6.13 6.73
C GLY A 163 -26.71 -6.50 6.05
N LEU A 164 -25.55 -6.27 6.72
CA LEU A 164 -24.25 -6.55 6.13
C LEU A 164 -23.90 -8.05 6.21
N PRO A 165 -23.13 -8.56 5.25
CA PRO A 165 -22.61 -9.93 5.29
C PRO A 165 -21.57 -10.09 6.43
N ASP A 166 -21.18 -11.35 6.70
CA ASP A 166 -20.13 -11.63 7.69
C ASP A 166 -18.77 -11.07 7.29
N THR A 167 -18.50 -11.08 6.01
CA THR A 167 -17.28 -10.49 5.46
C THR A 167 -17.65 -9.47 4.40
N LEU A 168 -17.06 -8.30 4.51
CA LEU A 168 -17.36 -7.14 3.70
C LEU A 168 -16.13 -6.75 2.88
N ILE A 169 -16.24 -6.71 1.54
CA ILE A 169 -15.15 -6.21 0.70
C ILE A 169 -15.45 -4.77 0.32
N ILE A 170 -14.68 -3.84 0.86
CA ILE A 170 -14.80 -2.41 0.56
C ILE A 170 -13.81 -2.06 -0.56
N PRO A 171 -14.28 -1.55 -1.72
CA PRO A 171 -13.38 -1.13 -2.78
C PRO A 171 -12.36 -0.10 -2.27
N VAL A 172 -11.08 -0.23 -2.65
CA VAL A 172 -10.03 0.71 -2.20
C VAL A 172 -10.33 2.15 -2.57
N GLY A 173 -11.05 2.41 -3.66
CA GLY A 173 -11.51 3.76 -4.05
C GLY A 173 -12.42 4.44 -3.03
N GLN A 174 -13.00 3.68 -2.07
CA GLN A 174 -13.79 4.23 -0.98
C GLN A 174 -12.95 4.63 0.23
N LEU A 175 -11.69 4.29 0.28
CA LEU A 175 -10.78 4.75 1.34
C LEU A 175 -10.52 6.25 1.16
N ALA A 176 -10.70 7.03 2.22
CA ALA A 176 -10.43 8.46 2.22
C ALA A 176 -9.02 8.76 2.74
N ARG A 177 -8.78 8.36 3.96
CA ARG A 177 -7.52 8.60 4.69
C ARG A 177 -7.41 7.65 5.88
N THR A 178 -6.22 7.54 6.45
CA THR A 178 -6.01 7.01 7.79
C THR A 178 -5.98 8.16 8.80
N THR A 179 -6.15 7.85 10.08
CA THR A 179 -5.84 8.79 11.14
C THR A 179 -4.34 8.96 11.30
N SER A 180 -3.93 10.06 11.95
CA SER A 180 -2.51 10.36 12.20
C SER A 180 -1.79 9.31 13.05
N ARG A 181 -2.55 8.50 13.81
CA ARG A 181 -2.04 7.39 14.61
C ARG A 181 -2.06 6.05 13.88
N LEU A 182 -2.62 6.02 12.66
CA LEU A 182 -2.82 4.80 11.87
C LEU A 182 -3.67 3.73 12.58
N ASP A 183 -4.52 4.13 13.52
CA ASP A 183 -5.42 3.24 14.28
C ASP A 183 -6.77 3.05 13.60
N GLU A 184 -7.13 3.93 12.69
CA GLU A 184 -8.43 3.92 12.00
C GLU A 184 -8.28 4.20 10.50
N VAL A 185 -9.17 3.62 9.73
CA VAL A 185 -9.35 3.86 8.29
C VAL A 185 -10.68 4.55 8.06
N ILE A 186 -10.67 5.74 7.51
CA ILE A 186 -11.88 6.53 7.25
C ILE A 186 -12.32 6.34 5.80
N LEU A 187 -13.61 6.05 5.61
CA LEU A 187 -14.21 5.88 4.29
C LEU A 187 -14.73 7.22 3.73
N ARG A 188 -14.88 7.28 2.41
CA ARG A 188 -15.50 8.41 1.68
C ARG A 188 -17.02 8.37 1.70
N CYS A 189 -17.61 7.25 2.10
CA CYS A 189 -19.04 7.03 2.05
C CYS A 189 -19.58 6.50 3.37
N THR A 190 -20.89 6.59 3.55
CA THR A 190 -21.60 6.03 4.70
C THR A 190 -21.89 4.55 4.48
N VAL A 191 -22.13 3.81 5.58
CA VAL A 191 -22.55 2.40 5.55
C VAL A 191 -23.76 2.20 4.63
N LYS A 192 -24.74 3.10 4.69
CA LYS A 192 -25.93 3.03 3.81
C LYS A 192 -25.57 3.06 2.33
N ARG A 193 -24.62 3.89 1.94
CA ARG A 193 -24.14 3.97 0.57
C ARG A 193 -23.32 2.75 0.16
N LEU A 194 -22.56 2.19 1.08
CA LEU A 194 -21.83 0.95 0.83
C LEU A 194 -22.79 -0.17 0.42
N THR A 195 -23.92 -0.34 1.11
CA THR A 195 -24.90 -1.39 0.81
C THR A 195 -25.57 -1.25 -0.57
N THR A 196 -25.51 -0.07 -1.19
CA THR A 196 -26.08 0.19 -2.52
C THR A 196 -25.08 0.06 -3.66
N LEU A 197 -23.78 -0.15 -3.39
CA LEU A 197 -22.76 -0.27 -4.43
C LEU A 197 -22.84 -1.65 -5.12
N PRO A 198 -22.96 -1.71 -6.46
CA PRO A 198 -23.11 -2.98 -7.19
C PRO A 198 -21.94 -3.95 -7.03
N SER A 199 -20.75 -3.45 -6.78
CA SER A 199 -19.54 -4.25 -6.58
C SER A 199 -19.48 -4.97 -5.24
N PHE A 200 -20.40 -4.64 -4.33
CA PHE A 200 -20.42 -5.12 -2.96
C PHE A 200 -21.03 -6.52 -2.80
N TRP A 201 -21.98 -6.87 -3.67
CA TRP A 201 -22.84 -8.05 -3.51
C TRP A 201 -22.54 -9.18 -4.50
N LYS A 202 -21.63 -8.97 -5.46
CA LYS A 202 -21.42 -9.91 -6.56
C LYS A 202 -20.27 -10.90 -6.38
N ARG A 203 -20.02 -11.39 -5.18
CA ARG A 203 -19.12 -12.55 -5.01
C ARG A 203 -19.59 -13.47 -3.89
N ASN A 204 -20.80 -13.99 -4.05
CA ASN A 204 -21.16 -15.27 -3.50
C ASN A 204 -21.39 -16.21 -4.69
N GLY A 205 -20.42 -17.01 -5.01
CA GLY A 205 -20.49 -18.04 -6.06
C GLY A 205 -19.83 -17.64 -7.36
N ASP A 206 -18.92 -18.42 -7.79
CA ASP A 206 -18.38 -18.74 -9.11
C ASP A 206 -17.00 -18.20 -9.53
N ASP A 207 -16.34 -17.30 -8.80
CA ASP A 207 -14.94 -16.96 -9.12
C ASP A 207 -14.07 -16.85 -7.85
N ALA A 208 -14.13 -17.82 -6.98
CA ALA A 208 -13.19 -17.97 -5.88
C ALA A 208 -11.91 -18.63 -6.43
N GLU A 209 -11.07 -17.86 -7.14
CA GLU A 209 -9.68 -18.22 -7.28
C GLU A 209 -8.99 -17.95 -5.94
N GLU A 210 -8.52 -19.04 -5.36
CA GLU A 210 -7.69 -19.27 -4.21
C GLU A 210 -7.12 -18.04 -3.53
N PHE A 211 -7.54 -17.83 -2.29
CA PHE A 211 -6.79 -17.05 -1.32
C PHE A 211 -5.51 -17.82 -1.01
N ASP A 212 -4.35 -17.34 -1.47
CA ASP A 212 -3.08 -17.72 -0.88
C ASP A 212 -3.10 -17.26 0.58
N GLU A 213 -3.46 -18.17 1.46
CA GLU A 213 -3.15 -18.07 2.89
C GLU A 213 -1.62 -18.13 2.98
N ALA A 214 -1.03 -17.01 3.33
CA ALA A 214 0.39 -16.96 3.66
C ALA A 214 0.59 -17.72 4.99
N GLU A 215 1.20 -18.91 4.90
CA GLU A 215 1.88 -19.56 6.01
C GLU A 215 3.09 -18.74 6.50
#